data_a6f840997cd45d320fad105f8950aa1f
#
_entry.id   a6f840997cd45d320fad105f8950aa1f
#
_cell.length_a   1.000
_cell.length_b   1.000
_cell.length_c   1.000
_cell.angle_alpha   90.00
_cell.angle_beta   90.00
_cell.angle_gamma   90.00
#
_symmetry.space_group_name_H-M   'P 1'
#
loop_
_entity.id
_entity.type
_entity.pdbx_description
1 polymer ?
#
loop_
_entity_poly.entity_id
_entity_poly.type
_entity_poly.pdbx_seq_one_letter_code
_entity_poly.pdbx_strand_id
1 'polypeptide(L)'
;MLKTLTEKVDPQHCAILIVDVQNDFCAEGGAMHREGRDVSAVQQMVPRLARLVAAARAARVKCVWIRNVYNTGPNWYLSEVWLEHAQRRRRGAYVSIPVCEPNAWSGDFYEIRPLSDEVIVTKHRYGAFEGSDLDLVLRSQKIRTVIMTGVATNVCVETTARQAFLRDYYVVFTNDCTATYSQIDHDATLRNIDAYFGQVASAEEIEACWKAEPARLRAAS
;
A
#
# COMPACT_ATOMS: atom_id res chain seq x y z
N MET A 1 1.75 22.86 -10.54
CA MET A 1 2.86 21.91 -10.24
C MET A 1 3.06 21.90 -8.73
N LEU A 2 3.07 20.74 -8.08
CA LEU A 2 3.30 20.60 -6.63
C LEU A 2 4.80 20.36 -6.39
N LYS A 3 5.48 21.29 -5.70
CA LYS A 3 6.93 21.28 -5.55
C LYS A 3 7.40 20.78 -4.18
N THR A 4 6.69 21.15 -3.12
CA THR A 4 7.05 20.80 -1.74
C THR A 4 6.28 19.58 -1.25
N LEU A 5 6.77 18.93 -0.18
CA LEU A 5 6.04 17.84 0.48
C LEU A 5 4.67 18.32 0.96
N THR A 6 4.61 19.49 1.60
CA THR A 6 3.36 20.08 2.09
C THR A 6 2.32 20.25 0.97
N GLU A 7 2.74 20.76 -0.19
CA GLU A 7 1.83 20.88 -1.34
C GLU A 7 1.36 19.51 -1.84
N LYS A 8 2.24 18.50 -1.86
CA LYS A 8 1.88 17.15 -2.33
C LYS A 8 0.92 16.45 -1.39
N VAL A 9 1.12 16.56 -0.07
CA VAL A 9 0.29 15.84 0.92
C VAL A 9 -0.91 16.66 1.43
N ASP A 10 -1.27 17.75 0.74
CA ASP A 10 -2.45 18.55 1.06
C ASP A 10 -3.71 17.65 1.08
N PRO A 11 -4.46 17.62 2.20
CA PRO A 11 -5.64 16.78 2.37
C PRO A 11 -6.72 16.96 1.29
N GLN A 12 -6.76 18.11 0.63
CA GLN A 12 -7.76 18.41 -0.41
C GLN A 12 -7.60 17.54 -1.67
N HIS A 13 -6.39 17.04 -1.93
CA HIS A 13 -6.12 16.29 -3.16
C HIS A 13 -5.13 15.13 -3.00
N CYS A 14 -4.81 14.72 -1.79
CA CYS A 14 -4.02 13.52 -1.55
C CYS A 14 -4.89 12.37 -1.01
N ALA A 15 -4.43 11.14 -1.22
CA ALA A 15 -4.98 9.93 -0.62
C ALA A 15 -3.85 9.05 -0.09
N ILE A 16 -4.06 8.42 1.07
CA ILE A 16 -3.18 7.37 1.56
C ILE A 16 -3.65 6.01 1.05
N LEU A 17 -2.76 5.27 0.38
CA LEU A 17 -3.02 3.91 -0.10
C LEU A 17 -2.43 2.90 0.89
N ILE A 18 -3.29 2.14 1.54
CA ILE A 18 -2.91 1.08 2.49
C ILE A 18 -2.89 -0.24 1.71
N VAL A 19 -1.70 -0.64 1.25
CA VAL A 19 -1.53 -1.75 0.30
C VAL A 19 -1.30 -3.06 1.04
N ASP A 20 -2.20 -4.03 0.84
CA ASP A 20 -2.04 -5.44 1.18
C ASP A 20 -1.66 -5.74 2.64
N VAL A 21 -2.11 -4.93 3.59
CA VAL A 21 -1.92 -5.20 5.02
C VAL A 21 -2.91 -6.28 5.45
N GLN A 22 -2.68 -7.52 4.96
CA GLN A 22 -3.53 -8.70 5.14
C GLN A 22 -2.77 -9.79 5.91
N ASN A 23 -3.50 -10.70 6.56
CA ASN A 23 -2.91 -11.73 7.41
C ASN A 23 -1.90 -12.61 6.67
N ASP A 24 -2.15 -12.97 5.41
CA ASP A 24 -1.21 -13.78 4.62
C ASP A 24 0.16 -13.12 4.39
N PHE A 25 0.21 -11.79 4.41
CA PHE A 25 1.44 -11.04 4.22
C PHE A 25 2.09 -10.59 5.53
N CYS A 26 1.32 -10.50 6.63
CA CYS A 26 1.78 -9.83 7.85
C CYS A 26 1.82 -10.75 9.07
N ALA A 27 0.95 -11.75 9.14
CA ALA A 27 0.77 -12.53 10.35
C ALA A 27 1.66 -13.78 10.39
N GLU A 28 2.03 -14.20 11.60
CA GLU A 28 2.45 -15.58 11.84
C GLU A 28 1.33 -16.53 11.43
N GLY A 29 1.69 -17.63 10.75
CA GLY A 29 0.72 -18.56 10.17
C GLY A 29 0.13 -18.12 8.83
N GLY A 30 0.34 -16.89 8.40
CA GLY A 30 0.01 -16.43 7.06
C GLY A 30 0.87 -17.07 5.97
N ALA A 31 0.49 -16.89 4.71
CA ALA A 31 1.16 -17.57 3.59
C ALA A 31 2.67 -17.26 3.52
N MET A 32 3.07 -16.02 3.73
CA MET A 32 4.49 -15.63 3.68
C MET A 32 5.29 -16.24 4.82
N HIS A 33 4.74 -16.29 6.04
CA HIS A 33 5.37 -16.99 7.17
C HIS A 33 5.49 -18.50 6.91
N ARG A 34 4.45 -19.12 6.37
CA ARG A 34 4.47 -20.55 5.98
C ARG A 34 5.48 -20.87 4.87
N GLU A 35 5.84 -19.88 4.04
CA GLU A 35 6.95 -19.97 3.08
C GLU A 35 8.34 -19.84 3.74
N GLY A 36 8.41 -19.62 5.04
CA GLY A 36 9.66 -19.42 5.77
C GLY A 36 10.21 -17.99 5.70
N ARG A 37 9.39 -16.99 5.37
CA ARG A 37 9.80 -15.58 5.42
C ARG A 37 9.70 -15.03 6.83
N ASP A 38 10.65 -14.21 7.19
CA ASP A 38 10.59 -13.44 8.42
C ASP A 38 9.62 -12.25 8.25
N VAL A 39 8.49 -12.31 8.96
CA VAL A 39 7.46 -11.27 8.93
C VAL A 39 7.67 -10.17 9.98
N SER A 40 8.72 -10.25 10.79
CA SER A 40 8.95 -9.34 11.92
C SER A 40 9.04 -7.87 11.51
N ALA A 41 9.77 -7.57 10.43
CA ALA A 41 9.87 -6.19 9.91
C ALA A 41 8.51 -5.63 9.48
N VAL A 42 7.66 -6.47 8.90
CA VAL A 42 6.29 -6.09 8.51
C VAL A 42 5.45 -5.83 9.76
N GLN A 43 5.52 -6.70 10.76
CA GLN A 43 4.79 -6.53 12.03
C GLN A 43 5.22 -5.28 12.78
N GLN A 44 6.52 -4.97 12.81
CA GLN A 44 7.06 -3.75 13.44
C GLN A 44 6.62 -2.46 12.74
N MET A 45 6.36 -2.50 11.44
CA MET A 45 5.85 -1.36 10.67
C MET A 45 4.39 -1.03 11.01
N VAL A 46 3.53 -2.03 11.22
CA VAL A 46 2.07 -1.86 11.35
C VAL A 46 1.65 -0.86 12.45
N PRO A 47 2.23 -0.84 13.67
CA PRO A 47 1.88 0.16 14.67
C PRO A 47 2.17 1.61 14.23
N ARG A 48 3.21 1.83 13.43
CA ARG A 48 3.52 3.15 12.87
C ARG A 48 2.53 3.53 11.79
N LEU A 49 2.22 2.60 10.89
CA LEU A 49 1.19 2.76 9.88
C LEU A 49 -0.18 3.06 10.52
N ALA A 50 -0.54 2.38 11.60
CA ALA A 50 -1.79 2.65 12.33
C ALA A 50 -1.87 4.12 12.82
N ARG A 51 -0.76 4.67 13.34
CA ARG A 51 -0.68 6.08 13.74
C ARG A 51 -0.82 7.02 12.55
N LEU A 52 -0.12 6.74 11.44
CA LEU A 52 -0.23 7.56 10.22
C LEU A 52 -1.65 7.54 9.65
N VAL A 53 -2.32 6.38 9.62
CA VAL A 53 -3.73 6.26 9.19
C VAL A 53 -4.66 7.07 10.11
N ALA A 54 -4.44 7.02 11.44
CA ALA A 54 -5.22 7.82 12.38
C ALA A 54 -5.01 9.33 12.16
N ALA A 55 -3.77 9.76 11.89
CA ALA A 55 -3.45 11.16 11.56
C ALA A 55 -4.08 11.58 10.22
N ALA A 56 -4.05 10.71 9.20
CA ALA A 56 -4.71 10.94 7.91
C ALA A 56 -6.22 11.15 8.08
N ARG A 57 -6.88 10.30 8.86
CA ARG A 57 -8.31 10.44 9.19
C ARG A 57 -8.61 11.77 9.90
N ALA A 58 -7.79 12.13 10.88
CA ALA A 58 -7.93 13.41 11.60
C ALA A 58 -7.73 14.62 10.69
N ALA A 59 -6.84 14.54 9.70
CA ALA A 59 -6.61 15.55 8.68
C ALA A 59 -7.62 15.49 7.51
N ARG A 60 -8.58 14.55 7.52
CA ARG A 60 -9.56 14.31 6.46
C ARG A 60 -8.94 13.89 5.12
N VAL A 61 -7.76 13.30 5.15
CA VAL A 61 -7.15 12.64 3.99
C VAL A 61 -7.93 11.38 3.66
N LYS A 62 -8.17 11.14 2.37
CA LYS A 62 -8.86 9.92 1.90
C LYS A 62 -8.02 8.69 2.15
N CYS A 63 -8.55 7.71 2.88
CA CYS A 63 -7.94 6.41 3.07
C CYS A 63 -8.51 5.43 2.03
N VAL A 64 -7.63 4.87 1.21
CA VAL A 64 -7.97 3.86 0.20
C VAL A 64 -7.28 2.56 0.59
N TRP A 65 -8.06 1.55 0.91
CA TRP A 65 -7.59 0.24 1.32
C TRP A 65 -7.48 -0.66 0.10
N ILE A 66 -6.33 -1.28 -0.08
CA ILE A 66 -6.08 -2.18 -1.18
C ILE A 66 -5.88 -3.58 -0.62
N ARG A 67 -6.65 -4.53 -1.12
CA ARG A 67 -6.53 -5.93 -0.77
C ARG A 67 -6.31 -6.80 -1.98
N ASN A 68 -5.49 -7.82 -1.82
CA ASN A 68 -5.39 -8.89 -2.79
C ASN A 68 -6.48 -9.95 -2.60
N VAL A 69 -6.92 -10.52 -3.72
CA VAL A 69 -7.61 -11.80 -3.78
C VAL A 69 -6.94 -12.61 -4.89
N TYR A 70 -6.23 -13.67 -4.54
CA TYR A 70 -5.52 -14.51 -5.52
C TYR A 70 -6.15 -15.88 -5.67
N ASN A 71 -6.08 -16.71 -4.64
CA ASN A 71 -6.64 -18.05 -4.69
C ASN A 71 -8.15 -18.02 -4.43
N THR A 72 -8.88 -18.65 -5.34
CA THR A 72 -10.31 -18.91 -5.22
C THR A 72 -10.57 -20.38 -5.45
N GLY A 73 -11.69 -20.93 -5.00
CA GLY A 73 -12.00 -22.36 -5.19
C GLY A 73 -11.83 -22.80 -6.65
N PRO A 74 -12.57 -22.25 -7.65
CA PRO A 74 -12.17 -22.25 -9.04
C PRO A 74 -11.06 -21.21 -9.23
N ASN A 75 -9.98 -21.56 -9.93
CA ASN A 75 -8.90 -20.60 -10.18
C ASN A 75 -9.30 -19.59 -11.27
N TRP A 76 -9.79 -18.42 -10.87
CA TRP A 76 -10.15 -17.32 -11.79
C TRP A 76 -8.98 -16.36 -12.10
N TYR A 77 -7.97 -16.28 -11.24
CA TYR A 77 -7.03 -15.16 -11.28
C TYR A 77 -5.57 -15.54 -11.52
N LEU A 78 -5.17 -16.79 -11.23
CA LEU A 78 -3.78 -17.23 -11.36
C LEU A 78 -3.57 -17.85 -12.74
N SER A 79 -2.85 -17.13 -13.61
CA SER A 79 -2.49 -17.60 -14.95
C SER A 79 -1.38 -18.67 -14.89
N GLU A 80 -1.18 -19.39 -15.99
CA GLU A 80 -0.06 -20.33 -16.16
C GLU A 80 1.30 -19.66 -15.89
N VAL A 81 1.49 -18.44 -16.40
CA VAL A 81 2.72 -17.64 -16.18
C VAL A 81 2.94 -17.37 -14.68
N TRP A 82 1.88 -17.06 -13.96
CA TRP A 82 1.97 -16.81 -12.52
C TRP A 82 2.32 -18.06 -11.73
N LEU A 83 1.66 -19.18 -12.05
CA LEU A 83 1.91 -20.46 -11.40
C LEU A 83 3.29 -21.03 -11.72
N GLU A 84 3.74 -20.91 -13.00
CA GLU A 84 5.11 -21.29 -13.40
C GLU A 84 6.17 -20.51 -12.58
N HIS A 85 5.99 -19.18 -12.48
CA HIS A 85 6.90 -18.36 -11.70
C HIS A 85 6.96 -18.79 -10.23
N ALA A 86 5.81 -19.07 -9.60
CA ALA A 86 5.73 -19.55 -8.25
C ALA A 86 6.46 -20.90 -8.06
N GLN A 87 6.23 -21.85 -8.96
CA GLN A 87 6.86 -23.17 -8.95
C GLN A 87 8.38 -23.07 -9.16
N ARG A 88 8.83 -22.27 -10.11
CA ARG A 88 10.26 -22.07 -10.40
C ARG A 88 11.03 -21.52 -9.20
N ARG A 89 10.41 -20.71 -8.38
CA ARG A 89 10.99 -20.17 -7.15
C ARG A 89 10.99 -21.19 -6.00
N ARG A 90 10.40 -22.39 -6.19
CA ARG A 90 10.26 -23.44 -5.18
C ARG A 90 9.65 -22.93 -3.87
N ARG A 91 8.73 -21.99 -3.97
CA ARG A 91 7.96 -21.44 -2.87
C ARG A 91 6.54 -21.96 -2.97
N GLY A 92 5.91 -22.27 -1.84
CA GLY A 92 4.60 -22.89 -1.81
C GLY A 92 3.45 -21.93 -2.13
N ALA A 93 3.65 -20.61 -1.99
CA ALA A 93 2.61 -19.62 -2.20
C ALA A 93 2.00 -19.72 -3.61
N TYR A 94 0.68 -19.55 -3.68
CA TYR A 94 -0.17 -19.67 -4.88
C TYR A 94 -0.37 -21.10 -5.41
N VAL A 95 0.48 -22.05 -5.06
CA VAL A 95 0.41 -23.44 -5.56
C VAL A 95 -0.06 -24.40 -4.49
N SER A 96 0.75 -24.62 -3.45
CA SER A 96 0.42 -25.49 -2.32
C SER A 96 -0.02 -24.72 -1.06
N ILE A 97 0.29 -23.43 -1.00
CA ILE A 97 -0.15 -22.52 0.05
C ILE A 97 -1.07 -21.48 -0.62
N PRO A 98 -2.37 -21.54 -0.43
CA PRO A 98 -3.30 -20.51 -0.91
C PRO A 98 -2.94 -19.14 -0.36
N VAL A 99 -3.12 -18.08 -1.17
CA VAL A 99 -2.81 -16.70 -0.81
C VAL A 99 -4.06 -15.84 -0.97
N CYS A 100 -4.43 -15.15 0.09
CA CYS A 100 -5.53 -14.19 0.14
C CYS A 100 -6.84 -14.77 -0.41
N GLU A 101 -7.28 -15.89 0.18
CA GLU A 101 -8.58 -16.48 -0.14
C GLU A 101 -9.71 -15.56 0.34
N PRO A 102 -10.74 -15.33 -0.49
CA PRO A 102 -11.86 -14.49 -0.12
C PRO A 102 -12.64 -15.11 1.06
N ASN A 103 -13.05 -14.27 2.00
CA ASN A 103 -13.81 -14.66 3.20
C ASN A 103 -13.07 -15.60 4.17
N ALA A 104 -11.78 -15.82 4.00
CA ALA A 104 -10.93 -16.54 4.92
C ALA A 104 -10.12 -15.57 5.79
N TRP A 105 -9.71 -16.03 6.99
CA TRP A 105 -8.81 -15.26 7.86
C TRP A 105 -7.55 -14.80 7.11
N SER A 106 -7.03 -15.63 6.25
CA SER A 106 -5.81 -15.36 5.48
C SER A 106 -5.92 -14.11 4.60
N GLY A 107 -7.06 -13.88 4.00
CA GLY A 107 -7.36 -12.73 3.15
C GLY A 107 -7.87 -11.49 3.91
N ASP A 108 -8.11 -11.59 5.22
CA ASP A 108 -8.59 -10.45 6.02
C ASP A 108 -7.45 -9.47 6.36
N PHE A 109 -7.81 -8.23 6.71
CA PHE A 109 -6.85 -7.20 7.12
C PHE A 109 -6.15 -7.55 8.44
N TYR A 110 -4.86 -7.27 8.53
CA TYR A 110 -4.03 -7.52 9.71
C TYR A 110 -4.03 -6.30 10.63
N GLU A 111 -4.49 -6.47 11.87
CA GLU A 111 -4.53 -5.50 12.98
C GLU A 111 -5.25 -4.17 12.69
N ILE A 112 -5.03 -3.55 11.54
CA ILE A 112 -5.71 -2.30 11.13
C ILE A 112 -6.79 -2.59 10.09
N ARG A 113 -7.89 -1.82 10.15
CA ARG A 113 -9.07 -2.08 9.31
C ARG A 113 -9.66 -0.78 8.75
N PRO A 114 -10.30 -0.85 7.57
CA PRO A 114 -11.08 0.26 7.04
C PRO A 114 -12.28 0.60 7.94
N LEU A 115 -12.65 1.87 7.96
CA LEU A 115 -13.93 2.32 8.48
C LEU A 115 -15.03 2.05 7.44
N SER A 116 -16.29 2.13 7.86
CA SER A 116 -17.44 1.79 6.99
C SER A 116 -17.64 2.74 5.80
N ASP A 117 -17.08 3.93 5.88
CA ASP A 117 -17.10 4.97 4.84
C ASP A 117 -15.82 5.04 4.02
N GLU A 118 -14.83 4.18 4.30
CA GLU A 118 -13.59 4.07 3.55
C GLU A 118 -13.69 3.02 2.44
N VAL A 119 -13.10 3.33 1.28
CA VAL A 119 -13.19 2.43 0.12
C VAL A 119 -12.16 1.31 0.19
N ILE A 120 -12.58 0.11 -0.21
CA ILE A 120 -11.73 -1.05 -0.40
C ILE A 120 -11.65 -1.35 -1.89
N VAL A 121 -10.45 -1.28 -2.46
CA VAL A 121 -10.14 -1.69 -3.83
C VAL A 121 -9.57 -3.10 -3.81
N THR A 122 -10.19 -4.00 -4.55
CA THR A 122 -9.70 -5.38 -4.70
C THR A 122 -8.84 -5.49 -5.95
N LYS A 123 -7.67 -6.11 -5.82
CA LYS A 123 -6.76 -6.39 -6.94
C LYS A 123 -6.38 -7.87 -7.03
N HIS A 124 -5.93 -8.28 -8.22
CA HIS A 124 -5.54 -9.64 -8.53
C HIS A 124 -4.13 -9.70 -9.18
N ARG A 125 -3.38 -8.60 -9.09
CA ARG A 125 -2.02 -8.44 -9.59
C ARG A 125 -1.21 -7.65 -8.57
N TYR A 126 0.12 -7.59 -8.74
CA TYR A 126 0.98 -6.83 -7.82
C TYR A 126 0.61 -5.35 -7.81
N GLY A 127 0.46 -4.74 -8.98
CA GLY A 127 0.04 -3.36 -9.09
C GLY A 127 -1.46 -3.18 -8.88
N ALA A 128 -1.82 -2.18 -8.09
CA ALA A 128 -3.21 -1.96 -7.71
C ALA A 128 -4.05 -1.26 -8.80
N PHE A 129 -3.43 -0.72 -9.83
CA PHE A 129 -4.14 -0.14 -10.98
C PHE A 129 -4.51 -1.17 -12.05
N GLU A 130 -3.91 -2.36 -12.00
CA GLU A 130 -4.13 -3.38 -13.02
C GLU A 130 -5.42 -4.15 -12.76
N GLY A 131 -6.40 -3.97 -13.66
CA GLY A 131 -7.68 -4.68 -13.60
C GLY A 131 -8.52 -4.38 -12.35
N SER A 132 -8.37 -3.18 -11.78
CA SER A 132 -9.14 -2.70 -10.62
C SER A 132 -9.81 -1.36 -10.91
N ASP A 133 -10.61 -0.89 -9.99
CA ASP A 133 -11.27 0.41 -10.04
C ASP A 133 -10.47 1.55 -9.36
N LEU A 134 -9.20 1.32 -8.97
CA LEU A 134 -8.40 2.29 -8.24
C LEU A 134 -8.30 3.65 -8.94
N ASP A 135 -8.00 3.66 -10.25
CA ASP A 135 -7.87 4.92 -10.99
C ASP A 135 -9.20 5.70 -11.03
N LEU A 136 -10.31 4.99 -11.22
CA LEU A 136 -11.65 5.58 -11.17
C LEU A 136 -11.93 6.21 -9.79
N VAL A 137 -11.64 5.48 -8.72
CA VAL A 137 -11.80 5.95 -7.33
C VAL A 137 -10.99 7.22 -7.09
N LEU A 138 -9.71 7.22 -7.44
CA LEU A 138 -8.83 8.37 -7.22
C LEU A 138 -9.26 9.60 -8.05
N ARG A 139 -9.56 9.43 -9.33
CA ARG A 139 -9.98 10.54 -10.21
C ARG A 139 -11.33 11.12 -9.83
N SER A 140 -12.29 10.28 -9.43
CA SER A 140 -13.61 10.76 -8.99
C SER A 140 -13.52 11.65 -7.74
N GLN A 141 -12.52 11.41 -6.89
CA GLN A 141 -12.22 12.20 -5.71
C GLN A 141 -11.23 13.35 -5.98
N LYS A 142 -10.86 13.61 -7.24
CA LYS A 142 -9.89 14.64 -7.66
C LYS A 142 -8.52 14.50 -6.99
N ILE A 143 -8.13 13.28 -6.67
CA ILE A 143 -6.83 12.98 -6.08
C ILE A 143 -5.74 13.26 -7.12
N ARG A 144 -4.69 13.92 -6.69
CA ARG A 144 -3.49 14.25 -7.47
C ARG A 144 -2.24 13.60 -6.92
N THR A 145 -2.24 13.29 -5.62
CA THR A 145 -1.11 12.67 -4.92
C THR A 145 -1.55 11.40 -4.22
N VAL A 146 -0.75 10.35 -4.35
CA VAL A 146 -0.90 9.11 -3.59
C VAL A 146 0.25 8.95 -2.60
N ILE A 147 -0.09 8.71 -1.34
CA ILE A 147 0.85 8.40 -0.27
C ILE A 147 0.90 6.88 -0.14
N MET A 148 2.03 6.28 -0.47
CA MET A 148 2.20 4.83 -0.56
C MET A 148 2.60 4.24 0.79
N THR A 149 1.83 3.26 1.26
CA THR A 149 2.07 2.51 2.50
C THR A 149 1.77 1.03 2.33
N GLY A 150 2.18 0.19 3.28
CA GLY A 150 1.83 -1.24 3.34
C GLY A 150 2.92 -2.19 2.88
N VAL A 151 2.53 -3.32 2.27
CA VAL A 151 3.41 -4.46 1.96
C VAL A 151 3.16 -5.05 0.57
N ALA A 152 4.14 -5.71 -0.04
CA ALA A 152 5.56 -5.65 0.28
C ALA A 152 6.19 -4.47 -0.47
N THR A 153 7.11 -3.75 0.17
CA THR A 153 7.75 -2.54 -0.36
C THR A 153 8.18 -2.69 -1.83
N ASN A 154 8.98 -3.72 -2.12
CA ASN A 154 9.60 -3.98 -3.43
C ASN A 154 8.72 -4.74 -4.43
N VAL A 155 7.47 -5.05 -4.07
CA VAL A 155 6.57 -5.80 -4.95
C VAL A 155 5.29 -4.99 -5.17
N CYS A 156 4.28 -5.17 -4.30
CA CYS A 156 2.96 -4.56 -4.51
C CYS A 156 2.99 -3.04 -4.38
N VAL A 157 3.72 -2.52 -3.37
CA VAL A 157 3.77 -1.08 -3.12
C VAL A 157 4.56 -0.37 -4.22
N GLU A 158 5.76 -0.86 -4.56
CA GLU A 158 6.59 -0.28 -5.63
C GLU A 158 5.89 -0.37 -7.00
N THR A 159 5.30 -1.53 -7.34
CA THR A 159 4.58 -1.67 -8.62
C THR A 159 3.42 -0.68 -8.71
N THR A 160 2.65 -0.51 -7.64
CA THR A 160 1.56 0.46 -7.58
C THR A 160 2.07 1.90 -7.69
N ALA A 161 3.17 2.23 -7.02
CA ALA A 161 3.79 3.56 -7.08
C ALA A 161 4.25 3.91 -8.51
N ARG A 162 4.91 2.98 -9.20
CA ARG A 162 5.32 3.14 -10.61
C ARG A 162 4.11 3.32 -11.53
N GLN A 163 3.06 2.54 -11.35
CA GLN A 163 1.82 2.68 -12.11
C GLN A 163 1.11 4.02 -11.84
N ALA A 164 1.15 4.52 -10.60
CA ALA A 164 0.62 5.84 -10.24
C ALA A 164 1.39 6.95 -10.97
N PHE A 165 2.72 6.92 -10.92
CA PHE A 165 3.57 7.89 -11.63
C PHE A 165 3.28 7.92 -13.14
N LEU A 166 3.16 6.75 -13.78
CA LEU A 166 2.84 6.63 -15.22
C LEU A 166 1.39 7.08 -15.57
N ARG A 167 0.56 7.39 -14.56
CA ARG A 167 -0.79 7.94 -14.70
C ARG A 167 -0.88 9.40 -14.24
N ASP A 168 0.28 10.08 -14.12
CA ASP A 168 0.41 11.48 -13.74
C ASP A 168 -0.03 11.79 -12.29
N TYR A 169 0.01 10.81 -11.38
CA TYR A 169 -0.08 11.08 -9.95
C TYR A 169 1.28 11.48 -9.38
N TYR A 170 1.29 12.47 -8.49
CA TYR A 170 2.42 12.66 -7.59
C TYR A 170 2.50 11.49 -6.61
N VAL A 171 3.68 10.94 -6.44
CA VAL A 171 3.92 9.81 -5.53
C VAL A 171 4.73 10.29 -4.34
N VAL A 172 4.19 10.11 -3.14
CA VAL A 172 4.92 10.21 -1.86
C VAL A 172 5.01 8.80 -1.31
N PHE A 173 6.22 8.30 -1.10
CA PHE A 173 6.47 6.92 -0.68
C PHE A 173 7.01 6.91 0.75
N THR A 174 6.34 6.21 1.66
CA THR A 174 6.78 6.20 3.06
C THR A 174 7.91 5.21 3.27
N ASN A 175 9.02 5.67 3.86
CA ASN A 175 10.15 4.81 4.19
C ASN A 175 9.93 3.96 5.44
N ASP A 176 9.00 4.33 6.29
CA ASP A 176 8.78 3.76 7.61
C ASP A 176 7.35 3.22 7.82
N CYS A 177 6.44 3.44 6.86
CA CYS A 177 5.12 2.82 6.79
C CYS A 177 4.97 1.89 5.58
N THR A 178 6.09 1.46 4.99
CA THR A 178 6.20 0.32 4.08
C THR A 178 7.19 -0.68 4.64
N ALA A 179 7.00 -1.96 4.38
CA ALA A 179 7.92 -3.02 4.79
C ALA A 179 7.93 -4.18 3.81
N THR A 180 9.00 -4.95 3.84
CA THR A 180 9.16 -6.22 3.12
C THR A 180 10.01 -7.19 3.93
N TYR A 181 10.24 -8.38 3.42
CA TYR A 181 10.94 -9.48 4.10
C TYR A 181 12.47 -9.44 3.89
N SER A 182 13.01 -8.37 3.33
CA SER A 182 14.43 -8.17 3.03
C SER A 182 14.76 -6.69 3.10
N GLN A 183 15.66 -6.30 4.00
CA GLN A 183 16.07 -4.90 4.15
C GLN A 183 16.77 -4.38 2.88
N ILE A 184 17.57 -5.22 2.22
CA ILE A 184 18.26 -4.85 0.97
C ILE A 184 17.24 -4.47 -0.12
N ASP A 185 16.16 -5.25 -0.25
CA ASP A 185 15.11 -4.99 -1.24
C ASP A 185 14.31 -3.74 -0.89
N HIS A 186 14.05 -3.50 0.40
CA HIS A 186 13.42 -2.28 0.89
C HIS A 186 14.24 -1.04 0.50
N ASP A 187 15.52 -1.03 0.85
CA ASP A 187 16.43 0.09 0.57
C ASP A 187 16.62 0.33 -0.92
N ALA A 188 16.67 -0.73 -1.73
CA ALA A 188 16.76 -0.64 -3.18
C ALA A 188 15.51 0.05 -3.78
N THR A 189 14.32 -0.32 -3.28
CA THR A 189 13.07 0.31 -3.68
C THR A 189 13.05 1.80 -3.33
N LEU A 190 13.40 2.16 -2.08
CA LEU A 190 13.40 3.57 -1.66
C LEU A 190 14.31 4.41 -2.55
N ARG A 191 15.52 3.94 -2.86
CA ARG A 191 16.45 4.65 -3.78
C ARG A 191 15.84 4.81 -5.18
N ASN A 192 15.21 3.75 -5.73
CA ASN A 192 14.59 3.80 -7.04
C ASN A 192 13.42 4.78 -7.11
N ILE A 193 12.56 4.73 -6.10
CA ILE A 193 11.39 5.62 -6.05
C ILE A 193 11.83 7.08 -5.96
N ASP A 194 12.76 7.39 -5.05
CA ASP A 194 13.22 8.76 -4.84
C ASP A 194 13.93 9.34 -6.09
N ALA A 195 14.69 8.49 -6.78
CA ALA A 195 15.42 8.90 -7.98
C ALA A 195 14.52 9.13 -9.21
N TYR A 196 13.41 8.39 -9.36
CA TYR A 196 12.73 8.32 -10.67
C TYR A 196 11.20 8.43 -10.62
N PHE A 197 10.53 8.14 -9.51
CA PHE A 197 9.08 7.95 -9.51
C PHE A 197 8.32 8.79 -8.50
N GLY A 198 9.00 9.41 -7.54
CA GLY A 198 8.32 10.16 -6.50
C GLY A 198 9.26 10.82 -5.52
N GLN A 199 8.76 11.04 -4.33
CA GLN A 199 9.51 11.57 -3.19
C GLN A 199 9.36 10.61 -2.02
N VAL A 200 10.49 10.23 -1.41
CA VAL A 200 10.48 9.44 -0.17
C VAL A 200 10.34 10.38 1.02
N ALA A 201 9.49 10.02 1.97
CA ALA A 201 9.28 10.78 3.21
C ALA A 201 8.93 9.83 4.37
N SER A 202 9.17 10.26 5.60
CA SER A 202 8.73 9.55 6.80
C SER A 202 7.28 9.89 7.17
N ALA A 203 6.66 9.04 7.98
CA ALA A 203 5.35 9.34 8.56
C ALA A 203 5.36 10.64 9.36
N GLU A 204 6.42 10.89 10.11
CA GLU A 204 6.58 12.11 10.92
C GLU A 204 6.59 13.38 10.07
N GLU A 205 7.33 13.39 8.95
CA GLU A 205 7.37 14.51 8.00
C GLU A 205 5.99 14.79 7.39
N ILE A 206 5.26 13.74 7.02
CA ILE A 206 3.90 13.85 6.46
C ILE A 206 2.93 14.38 7.52
N GLU A 207 2.94 13.82 8.74
CA GLU A 207 2.11 14.30 9.85
C GLU A 207 2.39 15.76 10.23
N ALA A 208 3.65 16.19 10.18
CA ALA A 208 4.03 17.58 10.43
C ALA A 208 3.39 18.53 9.42
N CYS A 209 3.32 18.14 8.13
CA CYS A 209 2.62 18.92 7.11
C CYS A 209 1.13 19.07 7.44
N TRP A 210 0.45 18.01 7.86
CA TRP A 210 -0.97 18.06 8.22
C TRP A 210 -1.27 18.86 9.48
N LYS A 211 -0.35 18.86 10.47
CA LYS A 211 -0.49 19.66 11.71
C LYS A 211 -0.30 21.16 11.46
N ALA A 212 0.53 21.54 10.48
CA ALA A 212 0.83 22.94 10.16
C ALA A 212 -0.31 23.67 9.41
N GLU A 213 -1.21 22.94 8.76
CA GLU A 213 -2.27 23.51 7.92
C GLU A 213 -3.43 24.22 8.64
N PRO A 214 -3.88 23.84 9.85
CA PRO A 214 -4.95 24.57 10.54
C PRO A 214 -4.68 26.07 10.74
N ALA A 215 -3.42 26.47 10.71
CA ALA A 215 -3.02 27.87 10.85
C ALA A 215 -3.25 28.70 9.57
N ARG A 216 -3.18 28.09 8.38
CA ARG A 216 -3.39 28.79 7.10
C ARG A 216 -4.87 29.05 6.78
N LEU A 217 -5.75 28.11 7.10
CA LEU A 217 -7.19 28.27 6.91
C LEU A 217 -7.82 29.29 7.88
N ARG A 218 -7.25 29.46 9.08
CA ARG A 218 -7.71 30.48 10.06
C ARG A 218 -7.19 31.89 9.76
N ALA A 219 -6.15 32.03 8.93
CA ALA A 219 -5.61 33.31 8.52
C ALA A 219 -6.23 33.85 7.22
N ALA A 220 -7.05 33.05 6.53
CA ALA A 220 -7.71 33.38 5.26
C ALA A 220 -9.24 33.56 5.42
N SER A 221 -9.78 33.42 6.62
CA SER A 221 -11.17 33.70 7.02
C SER A 221 -11.20 34.96 7.91
#